data_921aff70c13c8118e39d5bf6e2dc9f73
#
_entry.id   921aff70c13c8118e39d5bf6e2dc9f73
#
_cell.length_a   1.000
_cell.length_b   1.000
_cell.length_c   1.000
_cell.angle_alpha   90.00
_cell.angle_beta   90.00
_cell.angle_gamma   90.00
#
_symmetry.space_group_name_H-M   'P 1'
#
loop_
_entity.id
_entity.type
_entity.pdbx_description
1 polymer ?
#
loop_
_entity_poly.entity_id
_entity_poly.type
_entity_poly.pdbx_seq_one_letter_code
_entity_poly.pdbx_strand_id
1 'polypeptide(L)'
;HRLLLSGIRAEVWMQDYVTEDNFAENIAKIYKSDDKSGHVSLVLGAGNVASIPPLDVLDRLFAHKSVCILKVHPVNDYLKEIFDFIFEDFVSVGYLQIVSGGADVGKYLCQ
;
A
#
# COMPACT_ATOMS: atom_id res chain seq x y z
N HIS A 1 -2.77 -23.96 -5.13
CA HIS A 1 -2.70 -22.84 -6.06
C HIS A 1 -2.80 -23.28 -7.54
N ARG A 2 -2.18 -24.42 -7.94
CA ARG A 2 -2.24 -24.92 -9.34
C ARG A 2 -3.65 -25.23 -9.86
N LEU A 3 -4.58 -25.59 -8.99
CA LEU A 3 -5.94 -25.98 -9.40
C LEU A 3 -6.81 -24.77 -9.77
N LEU A 4 -6.64 -23.65 -9.07
CA LEU A 4 -7.46 -22.43 -9.26
C LEU A 4 -6.87 -21.47 -10.30
N LEU A 5 -5.55 -21.54 -10.54
CA LEU A 5 -4.81 -20.61 -11.40
C LEU A 5 -4.09 -21.35 -12.55
N SER A 6 -4.64 -22.51 -12.96
CA SER A 6 -4.07 -23.25 -14.09
C SER A 6 -4.14 -22.40 -15.37
N GLY A 7 -3.02 -22.26 -16.06
CA GLY A 7 -2.92 -21.42 -17.26
C GLY A 7 -2.54 -19.96 -17.01
N ILE A 8 -2.43 -19.53 -15.75
CA ILE A 8 -1.89 -18.21 -15.42
C ILE A 8 -0.41 -18.35 -15.10
N ARG A 9 0.42 -17.54 -15.76
CA ARG A 9 1.85 -17.40 -15.50
C ARG A 9 2.13 -15.96 -15.13
N ALA A 10 2.85 -15.75 -14.02
CA ALA A 10 3.35 -14.46 -13.61
C ALA A 10 4.88 -14.49 -13.60
N GLU A 11 5.50 -13.47 -14.16
CA GLU A 11 6.95 -13.30 -14.18
C GLU A 11 7.30 -11.95 -13.58
N VAL A 12 8.31 -11.93 -12.72
CA VAL A 12 8.89 -10.70 -12.18
C VAL A 12 10.20 -10.45 -12.89
N TRP A 13 10.26 -9.33 -13.61
CA TRP A 13 11.48 -8.92 -14.31
C TRP A 13 12.29 -8.04 -13.38
N MET A 14 13.45 -8.56 -12.98
CA MET A 14 14.38 -7.85 -12.13
C MET A 14 15.15 -6.79 -12.93
N GLN A 15 15.76 -5.84 -12.21
CA GLN A 15 16.70 -4.90 -12.83
C GLN A 15 17.94 -5.64 -13.38
N ASP A 16 18.55 -5.12 -14.42
CA ASP A 16 19.63 -5.79 -15.15
C ASP A 16 20.85 -6.18 -14.30
N TYR A 17 21.08 -5.46 -13.19
CA TYR A 17 22.17 -5.76 -12.25
C TYR A 17 21.85 -6.90 -11.28
N VAL A 18 20.61 -7.40 -11.27
CA VAL A 18 20.19 -8.50 -10.39
C VAL A 18 20.37 -9.82 -11.10
N THR A 19 21.23 -10.67 -10.56
CA THR A 19 21.56 -12.00 -11.06
C THR A 19 21.08 -13.08 -10.09
N GLU A 20 21.12 -14.33 -10.47
CA GLU A 20 20.81 -15.45 -9.59
C GLU A 20 21.67 -15.43 -8.30
N ASP A 21 22.94 -15.09 -8.42
CA ASP A 21 23.90 -15.08 -7.29
C ASP A 21 23.58 -13.97 -6.27
N ASN A 22 23.11 -12.80 -6.73
CA ASN A 22 22.81 -11.66 -5.85
C ASN A 22 21.31 -11.44 -5.62
N PHE A 23 20.46 -12.33 -6.14
CA PHE A 23 18.98 -12.20 -6.02
C PHE A 23 18.54 -12.06 -4.57
N ALA A 24 19.03 -12.95 -3.70
CA ALA A 24 18.66 -12.95 -2.28
C ALA A 24 18.98 -11.61 -1.59
N GLU A 25 20.04 -10.91 -1.99
CA GLU A 25 20.41 -9.60 -1.44
C GLU A 25 19.55 -8.47 -1.97
N ASN A 26 18.99 -8.64 -3.18
CA ASN A 26 18.22 -7.61 -3.88
C ASN A 26 16.71 -7.65 -3.64
N ILE A 27 16.18 -8.68 -2.99
CA ILE A 27 14.78 -8.76 -2.58
C ILE A 27 14.60 -8.31 -1.13
N ALA A 28 13.43 -7.72 -0.86
CA ALA A 28 13.02 -7.30 0.49
C ALA A 28 14.08 -6.45 1.24
N LYS A 29 14.77 -5.57 0.53
CA LYS A 29 15.88 -4.74 1.05
C LYS A 29 15.50 -3.95 2.29
N ILE A 30 14.26 -3.43 2.35
CA ILE A 30 13.77 -2.64 3.49
C ILE A 30 13.78 -3.44 4.81
N TYR A 31 13.63 -4.78 4.74
CA TYR A 31 13.66 -5.65 5.92
C TYR A 31 15.09 -6.03 6.35
N LYS A 32 16.08 -5.76 5.50
CA LYS A 32 17.50 -6.02 5.75
C LYS A 32 18.26 -4.74 6.11
N SER A 33 17.62 -3.58 5.93
CA SER A 33 18.19 -2.29 6.28
C SER A 33 18.15 -2.06 7.78
N ASP A 34 19.24 -1.50 8.32
CA ASP A 34 19.31 -0.99 9.70
C ASP A 34 18.67 0.39 9.83
N ASP A 35 18.17 0.96 8.74
CA ASP A 35 17.46 2.23 8.75
C ASP A 35 16.16 2.09 9.55
N LYS A 36 16.09 2.86 10.66
CA LYS A 36 14.95 2.94 11.57
C LYS A 36 14.16 4.23 11.40
N SER A 37 14.43 4.99 10.34
CA SER A 37 13.66 6.20 10.04
C SER A 37 12.19 5.83 9.79
N GLY A 38 11.28 6.56 10.44
CA GLY A 38 9.85 6.43 10.22
C GLY A 38 9.43 7.29 9.02
N HIS A 39 8.54 6.76 8.20
CA HIS A 39 7.96 7.48 7.07
C HIS A 39 6.44 7.51 7.16
N VAL A 40 5.85 8.62 6.73
CA VAL A 40 4.41 8.74 6.54
C VAL A 40 4.13 8.80 5.05
N SER A 41 3.28 7.91 4.58
CA SER A 41 2.82 7.87 3.19
C SER A 41 1.39 8.36 3.08
N LEU A 42 1.15 9.30 2.18
CA LEU A 42 -0.19 9.71 1.80
C LEU A 42 -0.64 8.89 0.59
N VAL A 43 -1.76 8.18 0.74
CA VAL A 43 -2.43 7.47 -0.35
C VAL A 43 -3.69 8.24 -0.73
N LEU A 44 -3.71 8.80 -1.93
CA LEU A 44 -4.90 9.43 -2.50
C LEU A 44 -5.68 8.38 -3.29
N GLY A 45 -6.81 7.95 -2.73
CA GLY A 45 -7.61 6.87 -3.29
C GLY A 45 -8.11 7.19 -4.69
N ALA A 46 -8.02 6.22 -5.60
CA ALA A 46 -8.57 6.28 -6.93
C ALA A 46 -10.10 6.14 -6.93
N GLY A 47 -10.78 6.86 -7.81
CA GLY A 47 -12.24 6.82 -7.92
C GLY A 47 -12.78 5.72 -8.82
N ASN A 48 -11.96 5.19 -9.73
CA ASN A 48 -12.38 4.26 -10.78
C ASN A 48 -12.33 2.78 -10.37
N VAL A 49 -11.43 2.41 -9.45
CA VAL A 49 -11.26 1.02 -9.00
C VAL A 49 -11.11 0.98 -7.49
N ALA A 50 -12.06 0.33 -6.81
CA ALA A 50 -12.14 0.28 -5.36
C ALA A 50 -10.98 -0.50 -4.69
N SER A 51 -10.33 -1.42 -5.41
CA SER A 51 -9.23 -2.22 -4.87
C SER A 51 -7.85 -1.51 -4.90
N ILE A 52 -7.70 -0.43 -5.64
CA ILE A 52 -6.42 0.30 -5.72
C ILE A 52 -6.02 0.87 -4.37
N PRO A 53 -6.85 1.67 -3.67
CA PRO A 53 -6.44 2.27 -2.41
C PRO A 53 -5.99 1.27 -1.34
N PRO A 54 -6.70 0.17 -1.05
CA PRO A 54 -6.24 -0.80 -0.06
C PRO A 54 -4.96 -1.53 -0.48
N LEU A 55 -4.75 -1.79 -1.77
CA LEU A 55 -3.50 -2.39 -2.25
C LEU A 55 -2.32 -1.43 -2.11
N ASP A 56 -2.50 -0.14 -2.39
CA ASP A 56 -1.47 0.88 -2.20
C ASP A 56 -1.13 1.04 -0.71
N VAL A 57 -2.13 0.99 0.19
CA VAL A 57 -1.90 1.00 1.64
C VAL A 57 -1.04 -0.19 2.07
N LEU A 58 -1.38 -1.40 1.61
CA LEU A 58 -0.60 -2.62 1.93
C LEU A 58 0.83 -2.52 1.40
N ASP A 59 1.02 -1.99 0.18
CA ASP A 59 2.36 -1.76 -0.36
C ASP A 59 3.16 -0.79 0.51
N ARG A 60 2.57 0.35 0.91
CA ARG A 60 3.26 1.31 1.79
C ARG A 60 3.60 0.73 3.15
N LEU A 61 2.65 0.02 3.79
CA LEU A 61 2.89 -0.61 5.10
C LEU A 61 3.98 -1.68 5.04
N PHE A 62 3.90 -2.60 4.06
CA PHE A 62 4.74 -3.79 4.06
C PHE A 62 5.98 -3.68 3.18
N ALA A 63 5.91 -3.04 2.01
CA ALA A 63 7.07 -2.91 1.13
C ALA A 63 7.94 -1.70 1.47
N HIS A 64 7.38 -0.68 2.14
CA HIS A 64 8.08 0.56 2.49
C HIS A 64 8.20 0.83 3.98
N LYS A 65 7.59 0.02 4.86
CA LYS A 65 7.55 0.22 6.33
C LYS A 65 7.09 1.64 6.71
N SER A 66 6.13 2.19 5.98
CA SER A 66 5.58 3.52 6.23
C SER A 66 4.25 3.39 6.97
N VAL A 67 3.96 4.31 7.89
CA VAL A 67 2.58 4.52 8.34
C VAL A 67 1.82 5.29 7.26
N CYS A 68 0.51 5.10 7.18
CA CYS A 68 -0.27 5.60 6.06
C CYS A 68 -1.42 6.51 6.48
N ILE A 69 -1.66 7.52 5.68
CA ILE A 69 -2.93 8.24 5.63
C ILE A 69 -3.59 7.88 4.30
N LEU A 70 -4.72 7.19 4.35
CA LEU A 70 -5.54 6.94 3.17
C LEU A 70 -6.66 7.97 3.11
N LYS A 71 -6.67 8.81 2.10
CA LYS A 71 -7.80 9.67 1.77
C LYS A 71 -8.63 8.99 0.69
N VAL A 72 -9.83 8.50 1.03
CA VAL A 72 -10.73 7.86 0.06
C VAL A 72 -11.22 8.85 -0.98
N HIS A 73 -11.46 8.37 -2.21
CA HIS A 73 -12.05 9.20 -3.25
C HIS A 73 -13.54 9.44 -2.95
N PRO A 74 -14.11 10.65 -3.16
CA PRO A 74 -15.51 10.93 -2.86
C PRO A 74 -16.51 9.94 -3.47
N VAL A 75 -16.24 9.45 -4.69
CA VAL A 75 -17.08 8.44 -5.36
C VAL A 75 -17.13 7.12 -4.58
N ASN A 76 -16.07 6.81 -3.85
CA ASN A 76 -15.89 5.57 -3.08
C ASN A 76 -16.01 5.79 -1.57
N ASP A 77 -16.56 6.92 -1.14
CA ASP A 77 -16.65 7.29 0.29
C ASP A 77 -17.45 6.27 1.11
N TYR A 78 -18.40 5.61 0.50
CA TYR A 78 -19.17 4.51 1.09
C TYR A 78 -18.31 3.30 1.50
N LEU A 79 -17.10 3.18 0.97
CA LEU A 79 -16.17 2.11 1.33
C LEU A 79 -15.36 2.42 2.61
N LYS A 80 -15.41 3.65 3.11
CA LYS A 80 -14.61 4.04 4.28
C LYS A 80 -14.87 3.13 5.48
N GLU A 81 -16.14 2.92 5.83
CA GLU A 81 -16.51 2.06 6.97
C GLU A 81 -16.05 0.60 6.76
N ILE A 82 -16.10 0.13 5.52
CA ILE A 82 -15.63 -1.22 5.16
C ILE A 82 -14.11 -1.30 5.31
N PHE A 83 -13.39 -0.29 4.88
CA PHE A 83 -11.93 -0.24 5.04
C PHE A 83 -11.52 -0.08 6.50
N ASP A 84 -12.24 0.73 7.29
CA ASP A 84 -12.02 0.84 8.74
C ASP A 84 -12.16 -0.52 9.42
N PHE A 85 -13.16 -1.33 9.04
CA PHE A 85 -13.36 -2.67 9.55
C PHE A 85 -12.28 -3.66 9.07
N ILE A 86 -11.95 -3.66 7.78
CA ILE A 86 -10.93 -4.59 7.21
C ILE A 86 -9.54 -4.32 7.81
N PHE A 87 -9.23 -3.05 8.06
CA PHE A 87 -7.93 -2.61 8.54
C PHE A 87 -7.93 -2.23 10.03
N GLU A 88 -8.91 -2.69 10.79
CA GLU A 88 -9.07 -2.33 12.22
C GLU A 88 -7.77 -2.50 13.01
N ASP A 89 -7.04 -3.59 12.80
CA ASP A 89 -5.78 -3.87 13.48
C ASP A 89 -4.71 -2.79 13.21
N PHE A 90 -4.65 -2.25 12.00
CA PHE A 90 -3.70 -1.19 11.64
C PHE A 90 -4.17 0.20 12.09
N VAL A 91 -5.48 0.44 12.05
CA VAL A 91 -6.10 1.70 12.48
C VAL A 91 -5.96 1.86 14.00
N SER A 92 -6.26 0.80 14.76
CA SER A 92 -6.25 0.83 16.24
C SER A 92 -4.87 1.11 16.82
N VAL A 93 -3.80 0.69 16.15
CA VAL A 93 -2.41 0.94 16.59
C VAL A 93 -1.77 2.16 15.92
N GLY A 94 -2.51 2.88 15.08
CA GLY A 94 -2.05 4.13 14.45
C GLY A 94 -1.14 3.95 13.23
N TYR A 95 -1.09 2.76 12.64
CA TYR A 95 -0.32 2.54 11.41
C TYR A 95 -1.07 3.00 10.15
N LEU A 96 -2.39 3.12 10.25
CA LEU A 96 -3.25 3.60 9.18
C LEU A 96 -4.28 4.58 9.73
N GLN A 97 -4.46 5.70 9.05
CA GLN A 97 -5.56 6.61 9.24
C GLN A 97 -6.37 6.71 7.94
N ILE A 98 -7.69 6.51 8.02
CA ILE A 98 -8.57 6.61 6.86
C ILE A 98 -9.44 7.85 6.98
N VAL A 99 -9.38 8.71 5.98
CA VAL A 99 -10.11 10.00 5.96
C VAL A 99 -10.95 10.14 4.71
N SER A 100 -12.09 10.78 4.88
CA SER A 100 -12.99 11.22 3.79
C SER A 100 -12.75 12.68 3.44
N GLY A 101 -13.23 13.09 2.30
CA GLY A 101 -13.25 14.50 1.91
C GLY A 101 -13.06 14.73 0.41
N GLY A 102 -13.28 15.94 0.00
CA GLY A 102 -13.17 16.40 -1.38
C GLY A 102 -11.74 16.72 -1.82
N ALA A 103 -11.64 17.50 -2.88
CA ALA A 103 -10.36 17.96 -3.41
C ALA A 103 -9.62 18.93 -2.45
N ASP A 104 -10.36 19.65 -1.63
CA ASP A 104 -9.86 20.56 -0.60
C ASP A 104 -9.06 19.81 0.49
N VAL A 105 -9.61 18.69 0.99
CA VAL A 105 -8.93 17.82 1.94
C VAL A 105 -7.68 17.19 1.30
N GLY A 106 -7.80 16.71 0.05
CA GLY A 106 -6.64 16.18 -0.68
C GLY A 106 -5.53 17.22 -0.84
N LYS A 107 -5.89 18.45 -1.18
CA LYS A 107 -4.93 19.56 -1.31
C LYS A 107 -4.27 19.89 0.03
N TYR A 108 -5.02 19.90 1.12
CA TYR A 108 -4.49 20.15 2.46
C TYR A 108 -3.47 19.09 2.88
N LEU A 109 -3.77 17.83 2.62
CA LEU A 109 -2.88 16.70 2.98
C LEU A 109 -1.58 16.65 2.14
N CYS A 110 -1.52 17.36 1.01
CA CYS A 110 -0.34 17.44 0.16
C CYS A 110 0.58 18.64 0.51
N GLN A 111 0.26 19.44 1.49
CA GLN A 111 1.04 20.61 1.93
C GLN A 111 2.03 20.24 3.04
#